data_870845d9e48262a12dedae882efe2cc7
#
_entry.id   870845d9e48262a12dedae882efe2cc7
#
_cell.length_a   1.000
_cell.length_b   1.000
_cell.length_c   1.000
_cell.angle_alpha   90.00
_cell.angle_beta   90.00
_cell.angle_gamma   90.00
#
_symmetry.space_group_name_H-M   'P 1'
#
loop_
_entity.id
_entity.type
_entity.pdbx_description
1 polymer ?
#
loop_
_entity_poly.entity_id
_entity_poly.type
_entity_poly.pdbx_seq_one_letter_code
_entity_poly.pdbx_strand_id
1 'polypeptide(L)'
;SLKELTALLSTFATTSDYQSKYTQEKSEWDAAVDAAFVDQKRALPSQTEIIHAVQSASDAQDTVICAAGSLPGDLHKLWRVRSPLGYHVEYAFSCMGYEIAAGLGAARAGATPIVMVGDGSYLMMHTEIVSAVAEGLKFIIVLIQNHGYASIGHLSESIGSERFGTQYRYRDQANNNFEGGEPLPVDLAANAASLGIDVIDINASSSAIADLHTAVKKAKASSKATLIHINSDPLLYSPDGEGWWDVPIAPISTQKSTQDAYKKYSEEITLQRPLLGNGTKDKK
;
A
#
# COMPACT_ATOMS: atom_id res chain seq x y z
N SER A 1 14.79 16.33 25.21
CA SER A 1 15.08 15.18 24.33
C SER A 1 14.31 13.94 24.80
N LEU A 2 14.19 12.90 23.97
CA LEU A 2 13.57 11.62 24.39
C LEU A 2 14.28 11.01 25.61
N LYS A 3 15.60 11.12 25.70
CA LYS A 3 16.37 10.62 26.87
C LYS A 3 15.96 11.33 28.16
N GLU A 4 15.78 12.64 28.14
CA GLU A 4 15.31 13.41 29.30
C GLU A 4 13.87 13.03 29.67
N LEU A 5 12.98 12.89 28.69
CA LEU A 5 11.62 12.44 28.92
C LEU A 5 11.59 11.03 29.53
N THR A 6 12.40 10.11 29.02
CA THR A 6 12.52 8.75 29.59
C THR A 6 12.96 8.79 31.05
N ALA A 7 13.93 9.65 31.40
CA ALA A 7 14.38 9.82 32.77
C ALA A 7 13.28 10.40 33.68
N LEU A 8 12.52 11.39 33.19
CA LEU A 8 11.38 11.97 33.93
C LEU A 8 10.22 11.00 34.13
N LEU A 9 10.04 10.06 33.22
CA LEU A 9 8.98 9.05 33.26
C LEU A 9 9.45 7.70 33.87
N SER A 10 10.61 7.65 34.51
CA SER A 10 11.19 6.42 35.04
C SER A 10 10.29 5.67 36.04
N THR A 11 9.39 6.37 36.71
CA THR A 11 8.43 5.79 37.68
C THR A 11 7.00 5.73 37.12
N PHE A 12 6.80 6.18 35.87
CA PHE A 12 5.48 6.13 35.25
C PHE A 12 5.12 4.70 34.84
N ALA A 13 3.93 4.28 35.18
CA ALA A 13 3.35 3.03 34.72
C ALA A 13 1.89 3.26 34.28
N THR A 14 1.49 2.57 33.23
CA THR A 14 0.09 2.56 32.81
C THR A 14 -0.77 1.79 33.81
N THR A 15 -2.05 2.12 33.91
CA THR A 15 -2.99 1.37 34.74
C THR A 15 -3.22 -0.05 34.21
N SER A 16 -3.61 -0.97 35.07
CA SER A 16 -3.97 -2.35 34.66
C SER A 16 -5.09 -2.37 33.63
N ASP A 17 -6.08 -1.48 33.78
CA ASP A 17 -7.21 -1.39 32.85
C ASP A 17 -6.76 -0.95 31.47
N TYR A 18 -5.84 0.02 31.37
CA TYR A 18 -5.26 0.43 30.10
C TYR A 18 -4.47 -0.73 29.44
N GLN A 19 -3.66 -1.45 30.24
CA GLN A 19 -2.89 -2.59 29.74
C GLN A 19 -3.80 -3.72 29.25
N SER A 20 -4.87 -4.02 30.00
CA SER A 20 -5.85 -5.05 29.62
C SER A 20 -6.57 -4.68 28.32
N LYS A 21 -7.03 -3.43 28.23
CA LYS A 21 -7.68 -2.92 27.02
C LYS A 21 -6.74 -2.97 25.80
N TYR A 22 -5.52 -2.49 25.93
CA TYR A 22 -4.52 -2.56 24.86
C TYR A 22 -4.27 -4.01 24.41
N THR A 23 -4.13 -4.93 25.34
CA THR A 23 -3.87 -6.35 25.04
C THR A 23 -5.04 -6.97 24.29
N GLN A 24 -6.26 -6.66 24.69
CA GLN A 24 -7.47 -7.12 24.02
C GLN A 24 -7.55 -6.56 22.59
N GLU A 25 -7.48 -5.23 22.41
CA GLU A 25 -7.56 -4.58 21.09
C GLU A 25 -6.46 -5.08 20.15
N LYS A 26 -5.24 -5.28 20.68
CA LYS A 26 -4.14 -5.86 19.90
C LYS A 26 -4.43 -7.29 19.45
N SER A 27 -5.00 -8.12 20.32
CA SER A 27 -5.37 -9.49 19.98
C SER A 27 -6.49 -9.55 18.93
N GLU A 28 -7.49 -8.69 19.06
CA GLU A 28 -8.58 -8.58 18.08
C GLU A 28 -8.05 -8.13 16.71
N TRP A 29 -7.16 -7.13 16.69
CA TRP A 29 -6.51 -6.69 15.47
C TRP A 29 -5.65 -7.79 14.83
N ASP A 30 -4.83 -8.51 15.61
CA ASP A 30 -4.01 -9.60 15.09
C ASP A 30 -4.87 -10.72 14.48
N ALA A 31 -6.01 -11.03 15.10
CA ALA A 31 -6.95 -12.00 14.56
C ALA A 31 -7.60 -11.54 13.25
N ALA A 32 -7.95 -10.25 13.12
CA ALA A 32 -8.47 -9.67 11.89
C ALA A 32 -7.44 -9.72 10.76
N VAL A 33 -6.17 -9.42 11.06
CA VAL A 33 -5.06 -9.51 10.10
C VAL A 33 -4.83 -10.96 9.68
N ASP A 34 -4.80 -11.90 10.61
CA ASP A 34 -4.61 -13.33 10.30
C ASP A 34 -5.74 -13.89 9.43
N ALA A 35 -6.98 -13.47 9.68
CA ALA A 35 -8.12 -13.84 8.84
C ALA A 35 -8.01 -13.27 7.41
N ALA A 36 -7.53 -12.02 7.28
CA ALA A 36 -7.34 -11.36 5.99
C ALA A 36 -6.17 -11.96 5.17
N PHE A 37 -5.23 -12.62 5.83
CA PHE A 37 -4.09 -13.28 5.19
C PHE A 37 -4.42 -14.64 4.58
N VAL A 38 -5.59 -15.17 4.85
CA VAL A 38 -6.00 -16.48 4.30
C VAL A 38 -6.19 -16.39 2.80
N ASP A 39 -5.42 -17.18 2.05
CA ASP A 39 -5.54 -17.31 0.60
C ASP A 39 -6.93 -17.84 0.21
N GLN A 40 -7.74 -16.99 -0.38
CA GLN A 40 -9.11 -17.28 -0.79
C GLN A 40 -9.20 -17.99 -2.17
N LYS A 41 -8.05 -18.33 -2.78
CA LYS A 41 -7.98 -19.00 -4.08
C LYS A 41 -8.66 -18.21 -5.21
N ARG A 42 -8.64 -16.89 -5.14
CA ARG A 42 -9.15 -16.01 -6.20
C ARG A 42 -8.19 -15.97 -7.37
N ALA A 43 -8.73 -15.81 -8.58
CA ALA A 43 -7.91 -15.57 -9.76
C ALA A 43 -7.17 -14.23 -9.69
N LEU A 44 -7.82 -13.22 -9.11
CA LEU A 44 -7.21 -11.92 -8.77
C LEU A 44 -7.21 -11.79 -7.22
N PRO A 45 -6.07 -12.00 -6.58
CA PRO A 45 -5.97 -11.88 -5.13
C PRO A 45 -6.06 -10.42 -4.66
N SER A 46 -6.37 -10.24 -3.39
CA SER A 46 -6.28 -8.94 -2.73
C SER A 46 -4.82 -8.55 -2.50
N GLN A 47 -4.56 -7.24 -2.36
CA GLN A 47 -3.25 -6.73 -1.96
C GLN A 47 -2.79 -7.31 -0.60
N THR A 48 -3.73 -7.57 0.31
CA THR A 48 -3.47 -8.20 1.62
C THR A 48 -2.89 -9.61 1.48
N GLU A 49 -3.50 -10.45 0.64
CA GLU A 49 -3.01 -11.80 0.35
C GLU A 49 -1.62 -11.77 -0.30
N ILE A 50 -1.39 -10.81 -1.21
CA ILE A 50 -0.08 -10.59 -1.85
C ILE A 50 0.98 -10.20 -0.81
N ILE A 51 0.69 -9.24 0.07
CA ILE A 51 1.60 -8.81 1.15
C ILE A 51 1.99 -10.00 2.02
N HIS A 52 1.03 -10.83 2.41
CA HIS A 52 1.30 -12.02 3.22
C HIS A 52 2.18 -13.04 2.49
N ALA A 53 1.93 -13.30 1.22
CA ALA A 53 2.74 -14.22 0.42
C ALA A 53 4.20 -13.74 0.31
N VAL A 54 4.41 -12.45 0.09
CA VAL A 54 5.75 -11.85 0.05
C VAL A 54 6.42 -11.94 1.42
N GLN A 55 5.72 -11.58 2.50
CA GLN A 55 6.26 -11.65 3.86
C GLN A 55 6.64 -13.07 4.26
N SER A 56 5.79 -14.05 3.99
CA SER A 56 6.05 -15.45 4.34
C SER A 56 7.20 -16.08 3.53
N ALA A 57 7.48 -15.55 2.34
CA ALA A 57 8.59 -15.96 1.50
C ALA A 57 9.90 -15.20 1.79
N SER A 58 9.85 -14.09 2.54
CA SER A 58 11.01 -13.25 2.89
C SER A 58 11.72 -13.73 4.15
N ASP A 59 12.98 -13.31 4.33
CA ASP A 59 13.77 -13.55 5.55
C ASP A 59 13.77 -12.33 6.47
N ALA A 60 14.22 -12.52 7.72
CA ALA A 60 14.22 -11.43 8.72
C ALA A 60 15.15 -10.26 8.33
N GLN A 61 16.18 -10.51 7.53
CA GLN A 61 17.16 -9.53 7.06
C GLN A 61 16.70 -8.80 5.78
N ASP A 62 15.66 -9.27 5.11
CA ASP A 62 15.14 -8.58 3.93
C ASP A 62 14.50 -7.25 4.33
N THR A 63 14.73 -6.22 3.53
CA THR A 63 14.13 -4.91 3.71
C THR A 63 12.99 -4.74 2.72
N VAL A 64 11.74 -4.69 3.18
CA VAL A 64 10.63 -4.29 2.30
C VAL A 64 10.68 -2.77 2.09
N ILE A 65 10.51 -2.35 0.84
CA ILE A 65 10.53 -0.92 0.45
C ILE A 65 9.24 -0.57 -0.25
N CYS A 66 8.61 0.52 0.17
CA CYS A 66 7.44 1.11 -0.48
C CYS A 66 7.46 2.63 -0.36
N ALA A 67 6.57 3.33 -1.06
CA ALA A 67 6.46 4.79 -0.96
C ALA A 67 5.02 5.29 -1.09
N ALA A 68 4.31 4.97 -2.16
CA ALA A 68 3.05 5.63 -2.49
C ALA A 68 1.90 4.67 -2.82
N GLY A 69 0.70 5.22 -2.90
CA GLY A 69 -0.54 4.47 -3.16
C GLY A 69 -1.12 3.80 -1.91
N SER A 70 -1.79 2.68 -2.07
CA SER A 70 -2.35 1.87 -0.97
C SER A 70 -1.29 1.07 -0.22
N LEU A 71 -0.19 0.72 -0.88
CA LEU A 71 0.85 -0.16 -0.33
C LEU A 71 1.45 0.34 1.00
N PRO A 72 1.89 1.60 1.17
CA PRO A 72 2.43 2.04 2.45
C PRO A 72 1.40 1.97 3.58
N GLY A 73 0.14 2.32 3.33
CA GLY A 73 -0.93 2.19 4.31
C GLY A 73 -1.19 0.74 4.72
N ASP A 74 -1.26 -0.16 3.75
CA ASP A 74 -1.48 -1.58 4.00
C ASP A 74 -0.25 -2.24 4.65
N LEU A 75 0.95 -1.95 4.19
CA LEU A 75 2.18 -2.46 4.81
C LEU A 75 2.34 -1.98 6.27
N HIS A 76 1.97 -0.73 6.60
CA HIS A 76 1.95 -0.25 7.97
C HIS A 76 1.02 -1.06 8.88
N LYS A 77 -0.13 -1.47 8.37
CA LYS A 77 -1.12 -2.27 9.09
C LYS A 77 -0.75 -3.74 9.20
N LEU A 78 -0.16 -4.30 8.13
CA LEU A 78 -0.10 -5.74 7.90
C LEU A 78 1.31 -6.32 8.01
N TRP A 79 2.36 -5.56 7.64
CA TRP A 79 3.73 -6.07 7.65
C TRP A 79 4.27 -6.25 9.06
N ARG A 80 4.61 -7.48 9.42
CA ARG A 80 5.20 -7.82 10.72
C ARG A 80 6.71 -7.71 10.62
N VAL A 81 7.26 -6.57 11.02
CA VAL A 81 8.70 -6.28 10.99
C VAL A 81 9.46 -7.24 11.90
N ARG A 82 10.53 -7.84 11.39
CA ARG A 82 11.34 -8.85 12.11
C ARG A 82 12.76 -8.38 12.44
N SER A 83 13.18 -7.22 11.91
CA SER A 83 14.46 -6.59 12.20
C SER A 83 14.34 -5.08 12.15
N PRO A 84 15.25 -4.31 12.80
CA PRO A 84 15.20 -2.84 12.80
C PRO A 84 15.26 -2.20 11.40
N LEU A 85 15.87 -2.87 10.41
CA LEU A 85 15.98 -2.41 9.03
C LEU A 85 15.04 -3.18 8.08
N GLY A 86 14.10 -3.96 8.60
CA GLY A 86 13.20 -4.81 7.82
C GLY A 86 12.08 -4.07 7.08
N TYR A 87 11.94 -2.76 7.28
CA TYR A 87 10.92 -1.94 6.64
C TYR A 87 11.45 -0.54 6.34
N HIS A 88 11.29 -0.09 5.11
CA HIS A 88 11.63 1.25 4.66
C HIS A 88 10.47 1.85 3.87
N VAL A 89 10.05 3.05 4.24
CA VAL A 89 9.00 3.80 3.57
C VAL A 89 9.40 5.26 3.40
N GLU A 90 9.19 5.80 2.21
CA GLU A 90 9.14 7.23 2.00
C GLU A 90 7.69 7.66 2.28
N TYR A 91 7.45 8.31 3.41
CA TYR A 91 6.11 8.61 3.87
C TYR A 91 5.80 10.11 3.94
N ALA A 92 6.80 10.95 4.14
CA ALA A 92 6.57 12.37 4.38
C ALA A 92 5.87 13.07 3.22
N PHE A 93 6.21 12.71 1.98
CA PHE A 93 5.64 13.26 0.76
C PHE A 93 4.92 12.23 -0.09
N SER A 94 5.01 10.94 0.25
CA SER A 94 4.41 9.83 -0.49
C SER A 94 4.74 9.88 -1.99
N CYS A 95 6.03 10.00 -2.31
CA CYS A 95 6.53 10.22 -3.66
C CYS A 95 6.36 8.97 -4.52
N MET A 96 5.42 8.99 -5.45
CA MET A 96 5.29 7.94 -6.47
C MET A 96 6.55 7.87 -7.33
N GLY A 97 7.05 6.64 -7.55
CA GLY A 97 8.27 6.40 -8.32
C GLY A 97 9.55 6.31 -7.49
N TYR A 98 9.51 6.59 -6.19
CA TYR A 98 10.65 6.46 -5.28
C TYR A 98 11.11 4.99 -5.12
N GLU A 99 10.20 4.05 -5.17
CA GLU A 99 10.34 2.67 -4.72
C GLU A 99 11.52 1.96 -5.39
N ILE A 100 11.62 2.01 -6.73
CA ILE A 100 12.65 1.29 -7.50
C ILE A 100 14.02 1.93 -7.29
N ALA A 101 14.09 3.26 -7.31
CA ALA A 101 15.33 3.99 -7.03
C ALA A 101 15.83 3.72 -5.60
N ALA A 102 14.93 3.63 -4.62
CA ALA A 102 15.28 3.27 -3.25
C ALA A 102 15.78 1.82 -3.15
N GLY A 103 15.18 0.89 -3.89
CA GLY A 103 15.63 -0.49 -4.00
C GLY A 103 17.06 -0.58 -4.53
N LEU A 104 17.36 0.16 -5.60
CA LEU A 104 18.72 0.29 -6.14
C LEU A 104 19.69 0.85 -5.08
N GLY A 105 19.31 1.93 -4.40
CA GLY A 105 20.15 2.54 -3.36
C GLY A 105 20.42 1.60 -2.19
N ALA A 106 19.39 0.87 -1.73
CA ALA A 106 19.52 -0.11 -0.66
C ALA A 106 20.42 -1.30 -1.06
N ALA A 107 20.28 -1.79 -2.29
CA ALA A 107 21.16 -2.85 -2.82
C ALA A 107 22.62 -2.40 -2.90
N ARG A 108 22.89 -1.17 -3.33
CA ARG A 108 24.25 -0.57 -3.29
C ARG A 108 24.80 -0.47 -1.87
N ALA A 109 23.97 -0.26 -0.89
CA ALA A 109 24.34 -0.24 0.53
C ALA A 109 24.50 -1.63 1.15
N GLY A 110 24.34 -2.71 0.38
CA GLY A 110 24.50 -4.09 0.83
C GLY A 110 23.28 -4.71 1.50
N ALA A 111 22.09 -4.06 1.42
CA ALA A 111 20.84 -4.64 1.88
C ALA A 111 20.30 -5.69 0.88
N THR A 112 19.29 -6.45 1.31
CA THR A 112 18.52 -7.37 0.45
C THR A 112 17.08 -6.81 0.27
N PRO A 113 16.89 -5.83 -0.63
CA PRO A 113 15.61 -5.16 -0.76
C PRO A 113 14.60 -5.99 -1.53
N ILE A 114 13.35 -5.93 -1.03
CA ILE A 114 12.13 -6.36 -1.72
C ILE A 114 11.28 -5.11 -1.90
N VAL A 115 11.28 -4.58 -3.11
CA VAL A 115 10.50 -3.39 -3.48
C VAL A 115 9.06 -3.83 -3.77
N MET A 116 8.09 -3.27 -3.08
CA MET A 116 6.68 -3.45 -3.41
C MET A 116 6.14 -2.16 -4.03
N VAL A 117 5.67 -2.24 -5.25
CA VAL A 117 5.28 -1.09 -6.05
C VAL A 117 3.98 -1.34 -6.81
N GLY A 118 3.08 -0.36 -6.82
CA GLY A 118 1.88 -0.37 -7.66
C GLY A 118 2.18 0.07 -9.09
N ASP A 119 1.32 -0.30 -10.03
CA ASP A 119 1.45 0.02 -11.45
C ASP A 119 1.54 1.53 -11.74
N GLY A 120 0.76 2.35 -11.03
CA GLY A 120 0.83 3.81 -11.18
C GLY A 120 2.19 4.40 -10.80
N SER A 121 2.77 3.93 -9.69
CA SER A 121 4.08 4.35 -9.22
C SER A 121 5.20 3.84 -10.14
N TYR A 122 5.09 2.58 -10.58
CA TYR A 122 5.99 1.97 -11.54
C TYR A 122 6.06 2.79 -12.85
N LEU A 123 4.92 3.16 -13.42
CA LEU A 123 4.85 3.93 -14.66
C LEU A 123 5.47 5.33 -14.56
N MET A 124 5.55 5.90 -13.35
CA MET A 124 6.15 7.21 -13.17
C MET A 124 7.68 7.18 -13.18
N MET A 125 8.31 6.14 -12.60
CA MET A 125 9.77 6.12 -12.48
C MET A 125 10.33 4.69 -12.35
N HIS A 126 10.34 3.95 -13.45
CA HIS A 126 10.87 2.60 -13.51
C HIS A 126 12.27 2.52 -14.17
N THR A 127 12.81 3.64 -14.65
CA THR A 127 14.04 3.69 -15.45
C THR A 127 15.29 3.25 -14.70
N GLU A 128 15.29 3.32 -13.36
CA GLU A 128 16.41 2.85 -12.53
C GLU A 128 16.60 1.31 -12.58
N ILE A 129 15.68 0.58 -13.19
CA ILE A 129 15.88 -0.82 -13.56
C ILE A 129 17.10 -0.96 -14.48
N VAL A 130 17.28 -0.03 -15.44
CA VAL A 130 18.41 -0.03 -16.36
C VAL A 130 19.74 0.14 -15.60
N SER A 131 19.78 1.05 -14.62
CA SER A 131 20.96 1.25 -13.75
C SER A 131 21.28 -0.01 -12.94
N ALA A 132 20.27 -0.65 -12.38
CA ALA A 132 20.44 -1.89 -11.60
C ALA A 132 20.99 -3.03 -12.45
N VAL A 133 20.47 -3.20 -13.67
CA VAL A 133 20.95 -4.21 -14.62
C VAL A 133 22.39 -3.91 -15.05
N ALA A 134 22.71 -2.65 -15.35
CA ALA A 134 24.04 -2.22 -15.75
C ALA A 134 25.09 -2.47 -14.65
N GLU A 135 24.73 -2.33 -13.37
CA GLU A 135 25.61 -2.56 -12.24
C GLU A 135 25.63 -4.02 -11.75
N GLY A 136 24.79 -4.89 -12.32
CA GLY A 136 24.64 -6.28 -11.87
C GLY A 136 24.14 -6.42 -10.44
N LEU A 137 23.38 -5.44 -9.95
CA LEU A 137 22.84 -5.44 -8.59
C LEU A 137 21.66 -6.39 -8.46
N LYS A 138 21.57 -7.05 -7.30
CA LYS A 138 20.48 -7.95 -6.96
C LYS A 138 19.46 -7.26 -6.07
N PHE A 139 18.21 -7.21 -6.49
CA PHE A 139 17.05 -6.91 -5.66
C PHE A 139 15.78 -7.47 -6.29
N ILE A 140 14.71 -7.50 -5.55
CA ILE A 140 13.42 -8.03 -6.00
C ILE A 140 12.44 -6.88 -6.10
N ILE A 141 11.70 -6.81 -7.22
CA ILE A 141 10.56 -5.92 -7.39
C ILE A 141 9.31 -6.78 -7.44
N VAL A 142 8.35 -6.53 -6.57
CA VAL A 142 7.00 -7.09 -6.66
C VAL A 142 6.08 -5.98 -7.18
N LEU A 143 5.75 -6.08 -8.46
CA LEU A 143 4.88 -5.14 -9.16
C LEU A 143 3.44 -5.63 -9.09
N ILE A 144 2.60 -4.88 -8.37
CA ILE A 144 1.19 -5.19 -8.19
C ILE A 144 0.39 -4.33 -9.16
N GLN A 145 -0.22 -4.96 -10.16
CA GLN A 145 -1.02 -4.28 -11.16
C GLN A 145 -2.52 -4.38 -10.83
N ASN A 146 -3.14 -3.24 -10.59
CA ASN A 146 -4.58 -3.11 -10.39
C ASN A 146 -5.26 -2.27 -11.48
N HIS A 147 -4.54 -1.98 -12.57
CA HIS A 147 -4.95 -1.22 -13.74
C HIS A 147 -5.38 0.22 -13.44
N GLY A 148 -4.65 0.89 -12.54
CA GLY A 148 -4.90 2.29 -12.26
C GLY A 148 -4.37 2.80 -10.93
N TYR A 149 -5.07 3.80 -10.41
CA TYR A 149 -4.79 4.47 -9.14
C TYR A 149 -5.85 4.04 -8.11
N ALA A 150 -5.87 2.76 -7.75
CA ALA A 150 -6.92 2.17 -6.91
C ALA A 150 -7.06 2.87 -5.55
N SER A 151 -5.95 3.35 -4.97
CA SER A 151 -5.98 4.13 -3.72
C SER A 151 -6.82 5.40 -3.85
N ILE A 152 -6.62 6.16 -4.92
CA ILE A 152 -7.37 7.39 -5.17
C ILE A 152 -8.84 7.08 -5.47
N GLY A 153 -9.10 6.00 -6.24
CA GLY A 153 -10.47 5.54 -6.49
C GLY A 153 -11.20 5.18 -5.21
N HIS A 154 -10.53 4.46 -4.30
CA HIS A 154 -11.11 4.12 -2.99
C HIS A 154 -11.37 5.34 -2.11
N LEU A 155 -10.43 6.28 -2.04
CA LEU A 155 -10.62 7.54 -1.32
C LEU A 155 -11.81 8.33 -1.87
N SER A 156 -11.98 8.39 -3.19
CA SER A 156 -13.13 9.06 -3.82
C SER A 156 -14.45 8.39 -3.44
N GLU A 157 -14.51 7.06 -3.47
CA GLU A 157 -15.71 6.30 -3.05
C GLU A 157 -16.03 6.51 -1.56
N SER A 158 -15.02 6.56 -0.69
CA SER A 158 -15.24 6.74 0.76
C SER A 158 -15.89 8.07 1.13
N ILE A 159 -15.78 9.07 0.26
CA ILE A 159 -16.43 10.38 0.42
C ILE A 159 -17.67 10.54 -0.46
N GLY A 160 -18.21 9.44 -0.97
CA GLY A 160 -19.45 9.42 -1.74
C GLY A 160 -19.32 9.85 -3.20
N SER A 161 -18.09 9.94 -3.73
CA SER A 161 -17.82 10.22 -5.14
C SER A 161 -17.59 8.93 -5.94
N GLU A 162 -17.40 9.04 -7.25
CA GLU A 162 -17.08 7.93 -8.14
C GLU A 162 -15.56 7.81 -8.34
N ARG A 163 -15.12 6.72 -8.95
CA ARG A 163 -13.70 6.46 -9.27
C ARG A 163 -13.22 7.18 -10.54
N PHE A 164 -13.81 8.31 -10.88
CA PHE A 164 -13.52 9.02 -12.13
C PHE A 164 -12.01 9.22 -12.37
N GLY A 165 -11.53 8.83 -13.56
CA GLY A 165 -10.15 9.02 -13.99
C GLY A 165 -9.09 8.21 -13.26
N THR A 166 -9.47 7.22 -12.43
CA THR A 166 -8.54 6.42 -11.63
C THR A 166 -8.21 5.03 -12.19
N GLN A 167 -8.66 4.73 -13.41
CA GLN A 167 -8.40 3.47 -14.09
C GLN A 167 -7.80 3.71 -15.48
N TYR A 168 -6.96 2.78 -15.95
CA TYR A 168 -6.41 2.82 -17.30
C TYR A 168 -7.44 2.29 -18.30
N ARG A 169 -8.20 3.21 -18.92
CA ARG A 169 -9.25 2.90 -19.87
C ARG A 169 -9.12 3.76 -21.13
N TYR A 170 -9.58 3.22 -22.24
CA TYR A 170 -9.83 4.05 -23.42
C TYR A 170 -10.96 5.05 -23.14
N ARG A 171 -10.85 6.21 -23.74
CA ARG A 171 -11.93 7.19 -23.68
C ARG A 171 -13.17 6.65 -24.39
N ASP A 172 -14.29 6.63 -23.69
CA ASP A 172 -15.59 6.34 -24.30
C ASP A 172 -16.02 7.52 -25.17
N GLN A 173 -16.10 7.29 -26.48
CA GLN A 173 -16.43 8.32 -27.46
C GLN A 173 -17.90 8.76 -27.37
N ALA A 174 -18.80 7.88 -26.91
CA ALA A 174 -20.22 8.18 -26.81
C ALA A 174 -20.52 9.14 -25.65
N ASN A 175 -19.89 8.91 -24.49
CA ASN A 175 -20.11 9.67 -23.27
C ASN A 175 -19.03 10.71 -23.02
N ASN A 176 -17.98 10.75 -23.87
CA ASN A 176 -16.85 11.66 -23.76
C ASN A 176 -16.14 11.61 -22.40
N ASN A 177 -16.10 10.45 -21.75
CA ASN A 177 -15.45 10.19 -20.48
C ASN A 177 -14.63 8.89 -20.52
N PHE A 178 -14.06 8.47 -19.38
CA PHE A 178 -13.24 7.24 -19.28
C PHE A 178 -13.93 6.08 -18.51
N GLU A 179 -15.14 6.28 -17.99
CA GLU A 179 -15.77 5.32 -17.10
C GLU A 179 -16.34 4.10 -17.81
N GLY A 180 -16.92 4.30 -18.99
CA GLY A 180 -17.48 3.25 -19.84
C GLY A 180 -16.48 2.61 -20.80
N GLY A 181 -15.24 3.13 -20.89
CA GLY A 181 -14.23 2.67 -21.86
C GLY A 181 -13.67 1.30 -21.52
N GLU A 182 -13.23 0.57 -22.56
CA GLU A 182 -12.50 -0.68 -22.41
C GLU A 182 -11.16 -0.46 -21.67
N PRO A 183 -10.69 -1.43 -20.84
CA PRO A 183 -9.37 -1.36 -20.22
C PRO A 183 -8.24 -1.23 -21.26
N LEU A 184 -7.22 -0.44 -20.95
CA LEU A 184 -6.01 -0.38 -21.76
C LEU A 184 -5.20 -1.69 -21.63
N PRO A 185 -4.66 -2.22 -22.74
CA PRO A 185 -3.81 -3.42 -22.73
C PRO A 185 -2.37 -3.09 -22.26
N VAL A 186 -2.23 -2.63 -21.01
CA VAL A 186 -0.92 -2.25 -20.45
C VAL A 186 -0.21 -3.50 -19.98
N ASP A 187 0.85 -3.90 -20.68
CA ASP A 187 1.71 -5.02 -20.34
C ASP A 187 2.98 -4.54 -19.64
N LEU A 188 2.93 -4.50 -18.32
CA LEU A 188 4.05 -4.04 -17.51
C LEU A 188 5.15 -5.11 -17.34
N ALA A 189 4.81 -6.37 -17.46
CA ALA A 189 5.79 -7.46 -17.46
C ALA A 189 6.70 -7.38 -18.71
N ALA A 190 6.11 -7.20 -19.89
CA ALA A 190 6.87 -7.00 -21.13
C ALA A 190 7.67 -5.68 -21.10
N ASN A 191 7.11 -4.61 -20.55
CA ASN A 191 7.83 -3.35 -20.37
C ASN A 191 9.08 -3.54 -19.50
N ALA A 192 8.96 -4.19 -18.34
CA ALA A 192 10.10 -4.48 -17.48
C ALA A 192 11.15 -5.35 -18.17
N ALA A 193 10.73 -6.41 -18.86
CA ALA A 193 11.63 -7.30 -19.60
C ALA A 193 12.43 -6.54 -20.66
N SER A 194 11.83 -5.54 -21.32
CA SER A 194 12.52 -4.70 -22.32
C SER A 194 13.65 -3.86 -21.73
N LEU A 195 13.66 -3.64 -20.40
CA LEU A 195 14.72 -2.93 -19.68
C LEU A 195 15.88 -3.87 -19.23
N GLY A 196 15.77 -5.17 -19.52
CA GLY A 196 16.83 -6.14 -19.26
C GLY A 196 16.77 -6.83 -17.89
N ILE A 197 15.74 -6.59 -17.07
CA ILE A 197 15.53 -7.30 -15.80
C ILE A 197 14.92 -8.69 -16.07
N ASP A 198 15.25 -9.68 -15.24
CA ASP A 198 14.57 -10.97 -15.27
C ASP A 198 13.12 -10.80 -14.75
N VAL A 199 12.15 -11.34 -15.48
CA VAL A 199 10.71 -11.18 -15.12
C VAL A 199 10.08 -12.55 -14.83
N ILE A 200 9.28 -12.60 -13.77
CA ILE A 200 8.36 -13.71 -13.48
C ILE A 200 6.95 -13.11 -13.49
N ASP A 201 6.16 -13.49 -14.50
CA ASP A 201 4.78 -13.04 -14.65
C ASP A 201 3.84 -14.09 -14.04
N ILE A 202 3.04 -13.69 -13.05
CA ILE A 202 2.10 -14.58 -12.35
C ILE A 202 0.74 -14.51 -13.04
N ASN A 203 0.34 -15.63 -13.63
CA ASN A 203 -0.95 -15.73 -14.27
C ASN A 203 -2.12 -15.63 -13.28
N ALA A 204 -3.20 -14.96 -13.69
CA ALA A 204 -4.45 -14.94 -12.95
C ALA A 204 -5.04 -16.36 -12.83
N SER A 205 -5.02 -16.91 -11.61
CA SER A 205 -5.48 -18.27 -11.34
C SER A 205 -5.72 -18.47 -9.84
N SER A 206 -6.38 -19.56 -9.47
CA SER A 206 -6.56 -19.93 -8.06
C SER A 206 -5.25 -20.30 -7.35
N SER A 207 -4.14 -20.47 -8.06
CA SER A 207 -2.80 -20.69 -7.50
C SER A 207 -1.94 -19.43 -7.41
N ALA A 208 -2.43 -18.25 -7.83
CA ALA A 208 -1.63 -17.04 -7.97
C ALA A 208 -0.83 -16.69 -6.69
N ILE A 209 -1.40 -16.87 -5.51
CA ILE A 209 -0.71 -16.63 -4.23
C ILE A 209 0.40 -17.65 -3.98
N ALA A 210 0.17 -18.93 -4.24
CA ALA A 210 1.20 -19.98 -4.10
C ALA A 210 2.33 -19.80 -5.13
N ASP A 211 1.98 -19.39 -6.35
CA ASP A 211 2.93 -19.10 -7.42
C ASP A 211 3.78 -17.87 -7.07
N LEU A 212 3.17 -16.82 -6.50
CA LEU A 212 3.89 -15.65 -6.00
C LEU A 212 4.88 -16.01 -4.90
N HIS A 213 4.45 -16.80 -3.90
CA HIS A 213 5.35 -17.26 -2.84
C HIS A 213 6.57 -18.01 -3.43
N THR A 214 6.32 -18.91 -4.39
CA THR A 214 7.37 -19.67 -5.09
C THR A 214 8.27 -18.74 -5.91
N ALA A 215 7.71 -17.73 -6.59
CA ALA A 215 8.44 -16.75 -7.37
C ALA A 215 9.38 -15.91 -6.49
N VAL A 216 8.93 -15.46 -5.32
CA VAL A 216 9.78 -14.73 -4.37
C VAL A 216 10.94 -15.60 -3.90
N LYS A 217 10.70 -16.87 -3.53
CA LYS A 217 11.79 -17.82 -3.17
C LYS A 217 12.79 -18.02 -4.31
N LYS A 218 12.31 -18.16 -5.56
CA LYS A 218 13.13 -18.28 -6.75
C LYS A 218 13.97 -17.02 -6.99
N ALA A 219 13.36 -15.84 -6.89
CA ALA A 219 14.07 -14.57 -7.04
C ALA A 219 15.12 -14.37 -5.94
N LYS A 220 14.87 -14.80 -4.71
CA LYS A 220 15.84 -14.77 -3.62
C LYS A 220 17.06 -15.68 -3.91
N ALA A 221 16.86 -16.81 -4.54
CA ALA A 221 17.94 -17.72 -4.94
C ALA A 221 18.72 -17.24 -6.19
N SER A 222 18.13 -16.33 -6.98
CA SER A 222 18.81 -15.74 -8.16
C SER A 222 19.96 -14.82 -7.75
N SER A 223 20.95 -14.68 -8.60
CA SER A 223 22.03 -13.68 -8.47
C SER A 223 21.71 -12.34 -9.15
N LYS A 224 20.58 -12.25 -9.86
CA LYS A 224 20.18 -11.06 -10.64
C LYS A 224 19.00 -10.34 -10.02
N ALA A 225 18.83 -9.08 -10.39
CA ALA A 225 17.58 -8.37 -10.16
C ALA A 225 16.41 -9.10 -10.85
N THR A 226 15.29 -9.21 -10.14
CA THR A 226 14.11 -9.92 -10.65
C THR A 226 12.85 -9.11 -10.35
N LEU A 227 12.03 -8.89 -11.37
CA LEU A 227 10.69 -8.34 -11.21
C LEU A 227 9.67 -9.49 -11.23
N ILE A 228 8.80 -9.51 -10.24
CA ILE A 228 7.66 -10.41 -10.15
C ILE A 228 6.42 -9.56 -10.38
N HIS A 229 5.70 -9.82 -11.46
CA HIS A 229 4.46 -9.14 -11.79
C HIS A 229 3.26 -9.99 -11.35
N ILE A 230 2.27 -9.34 -10.74
CA ILE A 230 1.01 -9.98 -10.32
C ILE A 230 -0.15 -8.98 -10.44
N ASN A 231 -1.27 -9.44 -10.98
CA ASN A 231 -2.51 -8.69 -10.99
C ASN A 231 -3.26 -8.85 -9.65
N SER A 232 -3.88 -7.78 -9.18
CA SER A 232 -4.73 -7.76 -7.98
C SER A 232 -6.11 -7.21 -8.26
N ASP A 233 -7.09 -7.59 -7.44
CA ASP A 233 -8.41 -7.01 -7.48
C ASP A 233 -8.39 -5.61 -6.82
N PRO A 234 -8.72 -4.53 -7.55
CA PRO A 234 -8.72 -3.16 -7.03
C PRO A 234 -9.85 -2.87 -6.02
N LEU A 235 -10.80 -3.80 -5.84
CA LEU A 235 -11.98 -3.62 -4.99
C LEU A 235 -11.86 -4.38 -3.65
N LEU A 236 -10.80 -5.17 -3.46
CA LEU A 236 -10.56 -5.92 -2.23
C LEU A 236 -9.58 -5.15 -1.35
N TYR A 237 -10.10 -4.57 -0.27
CA TYR A 237 -9.33 -3.73 0.66
C TYR A 237 -8.80 -4.52 1.84
N SER A 238 -7.76 -3.98 2.47
CA SER A 238 -7.25 -4.46 3.75
C SER A 238 -8.24 -4.17 4.88
N PRO A 239 -8.17 -4.90 6.03
CA PRO A 239 -8.98 -4.60 7.19
C PRO A 239 -8.91 -3.13 7.57
N ASP A 240 -10.06 -2.55 7.91
CA ASP A 240 -10.15 -1.17 8.41
C ASP A 240 -9.79 -1.14 9.90
N GLY A 241 -9.07 -0.09 10.30
CA GLY A 241 -8.77 0.21 11.71
C GLY A 241 -9.86 1.04 12.39
N GLU A 242 -11.01 1.24 11.74
CA GLU A 242 -12.16 2.02 12.24
C GLU A 242 -11.80 3.45 12.71
N GLY A 243 -10.76 4.02 12.12
CA GLY A 243 -10.36 5.39 12.39
C GLY A 243 -11.19 6.41 11.60
N TRP A 244 -11.63 7.47 12.27
CA TRP A 244 -12.21 8.61 11.57
C TRP A 244 -11.12 9.54 11.04
N TRP A 245 -11.28 10.01 9.81
CA TRP A 245 -10.36 10.92 9.14
C TRP A 245 -11.08 12.23 8.81
N ASP A 246 -10.46 13.36 9.15
CA ASP A 246 -10.94 14.67 8.76
C ASP A 246 -10.64 14.92 7.27
N VAL A 247 -11.43 14.30 6.41
CA VAL A 247 -11.37 14.51 4.96
C VAL A 247 -12.57 15.36 4.54
N PRO A 248 -12.36 16.62 4.15
CA PRO A 248 -13.45 17.51 3.75
C PRO A 248 -14.21 16.95 2.54
N ILE A 249 -15.53 16.91 2.66
CA ILE A 249 -16.42 16.48 1.59
C ILE A 249 -17.04 17.70 0.93
N ALA A 250 -17.29 17.64 -0.38
CA ALA A 250 -17.89 18.75 -1.10
C ALA A 250 -19.27 19.14 -0.54
N PRO A 251 -19.46 20.38 -0.07
CA PRO A 251 -20.75 20.80 0.50
C PRO A 251 -21.84 20.98 -0.57
N ILE A 252 -21.45 21.04 -1.85
CA ILE A 252 -22.35 21.17 -2.98
C ILE A 252 -22.02 20.05 -3.97
N SER A 253 -22.97 19.17 -4.22
CA SER A 253 -22.89 18.09 -5.20
C SER A 253 -24.27 17.76 -5.75
N THR A 254 -24.34 17.34 -7.01
CA THR A 254 -25.55 16.79 -7.62
C THR A 254 -25.74 15.29 -7.28
N GLN A 255 -24.67 14.62 -6.80
CA GLN A 255 -24.70 13.20 -6.43
C GLN A 255 -25.27 13.02 -5.02
N LYS A 256 -26.27 12.14 -4.91
CA LYS A 256 -26.92 11.84 -3.64
C LYS A 256 -25.95 11.23 -2.61
N SER A 257 -25.08 10.34 -3.04
CA SER A 257 -24.04 9.71 -2.20
C SER A 257 -23.10 10.75 -1.57
N THR A 258 -22.67 11.75 -2.33
CA THR A 258 -21.83 12.84 -1.80
C THR A 258 -22.57 13.73 -0.83
N GLN A 259 -23.86 14.01 -1.10
CA GLN A 259 -24.70 14.77 -0.17
C GLN A 259 -24.90 14.05 1.17
N ASP A 260 -25.13 12.73 1.14
CA ASP A 260 -25.29 11.92 2.33
C ASP A 260 -23.96 11.80 3.11
N ALA A 261 -22.85 11.63 2.41
CA ALA A 261 -21.51 11.63 3.01
C ALA A 261 -21.18 12.99 3.67
N TYR A 262 -21.53 14.12 3.03
CA TYR A 262 -21.33 15.45 3.62
C TYR A 262 -22.15 15.65 4.90
N LYS A 263 -23.39 15.15 4.92
CA LYS A 263 -24.21 15.21 6.13
C LYS A 263 -23.56 14.45 7.29
N LYS A 264 -23.11 13.21 7.05
CA LYS A 264 -22.40 12.40 8.04
C LYS A 264 -21.11 13.08 8.52
N TYR A 265 -20.31 13.59 7.60
CA TYR A 265 -19.09 14.35 7.91
C TYR A 265 -19.39 15.56 8.82
N SER A 266 -20.46 16.31 8.52
CA SER A 266 -20.85 17.50 9.29
C SER A 266 -21.28 17.16 10.72
N GLU A 267 -21.81 15.97 10.96
CA GLU A 267 -22.14 15.46 12.29
C GLU A 267 -20.86 15.04 13.05
N GLU A 268 -19.99 14.26 12.39
CA GLU A 268 -18.77 13.69 13.00
C GLU A 268 -17.73 14.76 13.36
N ILE A 269 -17.54 15.78 12.52
CA ILE A 269 -16.56 16.86 12.80
C ILE A 269 -16.87 17.63 14.08
N THR A 270 -18.14 17.63 14.53
CA THR A 270 -18.51 18.28 15.80
C THR A 270 -17.96 17.53 17.01
N LEU A 271 -17.60 16.25 16.85
CA LEU A 271 -17.04 15.39 17.91
C LEU A 271 -15.52 15.47 17.96
N GLN A 272 -14.89 16.10 16.97
CA GLN A 272 -13.45 16.21 16.88
C GLN A 272 -12.90 17.08 18.00
N ARG A 273 -11.77 16.65 18.60
CA ARG A 273 -11.03 17.47 19.56
C ARG A 273 -10.55 18.77 18.90
N PRO A 274 -10.63 19.91 19.59
CA PRO A 274 -9.95 21.12 19.14
C PRO A 274 -8.44 20.83 18.96
N LEU A 275 -7.87 21.25 17.83
CA LEU A 275 -6.43 21.20 17.63
C LEU A 275 -5.74 22.11 18.65
N LEU A 276 -4.58 21.71 19.15
CA LEU A 276 -3.75 22.54 20.02
C LEU A 276 -3.45 23.86 19.31
N GLY A 277 -3.78 24.98 19.96
CA GLY A 277 -3.64 26.33 19.39
C GLY A 277 -4.92 26.91 18.81
N ASN A 278 -5.94 26.12 18.55
CA ASN A 278 -7.29 26.62 18.31
C ASN A 278 -8.05 26.78 19.64
N GLY A 279 -7.34 27.25 20.68
CA GLY A 279 -7.93 27.53 21.98
C GLY A 279 -9.18 28.34 21.80
N THR A 280 -10.29 27.79 22.28
CA THR A 280 -11.53 28.47 22.61
C THR A 280 -11.79 29.75 21.82
N LYS A 281 -12.28 29.61 20.57
CA LYS A 281 -13.16 30.67 20.10
C LYS A 281 -14.38 30.57 20.99
N ASP A 282 -14.43 31.49 21.95
CA ASP A 282 -15.55 31.65 22.82
C ASP A 282 -16.86 31.48 22.07
N LYS A 283 -17.66 30.53 22.54
CA LYS A 283 -19.06 30.50 22.18
C LYS A 283 -19.65 31.83 22.60
N LYS A 284 -19.80 32.74 21.67
CA LYS A 284 -20.71 33.87 21.79
C LYS A 284 -22.03 33.51 21.15
#